data_71952dc5bd6e33eca8cd6685f5ed1ed2
#
_entry.id   71952dc5bd6e33eca8cd6685f5ed1ed2
#
_cell.length_a   1.000
_cell.length_b   1.000
_cell.length_c   1.000
_cell.angle_alpha   90.00
_cell.angle_beta   90.00
_cell.angle_gamma   90.00
#
_symmetry.space_group_name_H-M   'P 1'
#
loop_
_entity.id
_entity.type
_entity.pdbx_description
1 polymer ?
#
loop_
_entity_poly.entity_id
_entity_poly.type
_entity_poly.pdbx_seq_one_letter_code
_entity_poly.pdbx_strand_id
1 'polypeptide(L)'
;MQRVENITGIPETNSEWLQLLRYEKEQFYNKHHDLIPHQKDRQCGVRIFTLYFYLNDVEEGGETSFPDLDITVKPKRGRAVLWPSVYDQDPNLQDPRTEHTAMPVIKGIKYGANAWIHLRDFKNPHRNGCT
;
A
#
# COMPACT_ATOMS: atom_id res chain seq x y z
N MET A 1 -6.03 0.65 13.31
CA MET A 1 -5.35 1.83 12.70
C MET A 1 -4.36 2.52 13.63
N GLN A 2 -4.56 2.48 14.95
CA GLN A 2 -3.60 3.01 15.92
C GLN A 2 -2.15 2.51 15.69
N ARG A 3 -2.00 1.25 15.31
CA ARG A 3 -0.66 0.68 15.00
C ARG A 3 0.01 1.32 13.79
N VAL A 4 -0.76 1.76 12.80
CA VAL A 4 -0.23 2.46 11.62
C VAL A 4 0.38 3.79 12.04
N GLU A 5 -0.33 4.54 12.87
CA GLU A 5 0.18 5.80 13.44
C GLU A 5 1.43 5.56 14.31
N ASN A 6 1.43 4.52 15.13
CA ASN A 6 2.58 4.19 15.98
C ASN A 6 3.84 3.82 15.15
N ILE A 7 3.67 3.17 14.00
CA ILE A 7 4.78 2.77 13.13
C ILE A 7 5.30 3.94 12.29
N THR A 8 4.39 4.74 11.75
CA THR A 8 4.74 5.78 10.77
C THR A 8 4.94 7.17 11.38
N GLY A 9 4.43 7.41 12.57
CA GLY A 9 4.36 8.74 13.16
C GLY A 9 3.35 9.68 12.50
N ILE A 10 2.54 9.15 11.56
CA ILE A 10 1.57 9.93 10.80
C ILE A 10 0.19 9.70 11.40
N PRO A 11 -0.61 10.77 11.63
CA PRO A 11 -1.94 10.63 12.21
C PRO A 11 -2.83 9.65 11.44
N GLU A 12 -3.60 8.84 12.15
CA GLU A 12 -4.51 7.86 11.55
C GLU A 12 -5.50 8.50 10.56
N THR A 13 -5.85 9.76 10.78
CA THR A 13 -6.75 10.51 9.89
C THR A 13 -6.20 10.70 8.47
N ASN A 14 -4.88 10.60 8.30
CA ASN A 14 -4.25 10.65 6.98
C ASN A 14 -4.40 9.35 6.18
N SER A 15 -4.82 8.27 6.82
CA SER A 15 -4.98 6.97 6.17
C SER A 15 -6.35 6.81 5.54
N GLU A 16 -6.38 6.21 4.35
CA GLU A 16 -7.62 5.68 3.81
C GLU A 16 -8.13 4.54 4.72
N TRP A 17 -9.39 4.13 4.55
CA TRP A 17 -9.87 2.90 5.17
C TRP A 17 -9.16 1.71 4.55
N LEU A 18 -9.00 0.64 5.32
CA LEU A 18 -8.33 -0.56 4.82
C LEU A 18 -9.04 -1.11 3.59
N GLN A 19 -8.30 -1.32 2.52
CA GLN A 19 -8.75 -2.06 1.36
C GLN A 19 -8.42 -3.55 1.57
N LEU A 20 -9.44 -4.36 1.69
CA LEU A 20 -9.28 -5.81 1.80
C LEU A 20 -9.16 -6.43 0.41
N LEU A 21 -8.21 -7.34 0.25
CA LEU A 21 -7.90 -8.01 -1.01
C LEU A 21 -7.92 -9.52 -0.83
N ARG A 22 -8.47 -10.18 -1.83
CA ARG A 22 -8.46 -11.65 -1.95
C ARG A 22 -7.96 -12.03 -3.33
N TYR A 23 -6.91 -12.84 -3.37
CA TYR A 23 -6.37 -13.41 -4.61
C TYR A 23 -6.51 -14.92 -4.58
N GLU A 24 -7.18 -15.45 -5.59
CA GLU A 24 -7.27 -16.89 -5.85
C GLU A 24 -6.14 -17.33 -6.77
N LYS A 25 -6.05 -18.63 -7.02
CA LYS A 25 -5.03 -19.21 -7.90
C LYS A 25 -4.94 -18.45 -9.22
N GLU A 26 -3.71 -18.15 -9.65
CA GLU A 26 -3.34 -17.43 -10.88
C GLU A 26 -3.69 -15.94 -10.88
N GLN A 27 -4.40 -15.45 -9.89
CA GLN A 27 -4.67 -14.01 -9.78
C GLN A 27 -3.42 -13.25 -9.34
N PHE A 28 -3.22 -12.08 -9.94
CA PHE A 28 -2.06 -11.23 -9.74
C PHE A 28 -2.41 -9.77 -10.00
N TYR A 29 -1.48 -8.88 -9.69
CA TYR A 29 -1.57 -7.46 -10.04
C TYR A 29 -0.26 -7.06 -10.74
N ASN A 30 -0.37 -6.52 -11.96
CA ASN A 30 0.79 -6.09 -12.74
C ASN A 30 1.59 -5.00 -12.03
N LYS A 31 2.85 -4.83 -12.45
CA LYS A 31 3.72 -3.77 -11.97
C LYS A 31 3.01 -2.42 -12.04
N HIS A 32 2.92 -1.74 -10.90
CA HIS A 32 2.24 -0.45 -10.77
C HIS A 32 2.86 0.37 -9.64
N HIS A 33 2.44 1.62 -9.55
CA HIS A 33 2.78 2.54 -8.48
C HIS A 33 1.52 2.94 -7.72
N ASP A 34 1.62 3.14 -6.41
CA ASP A 34 0.46 3.52 -5.59
C ASP A 34 0.16 5.03 -5.63
N LEU A 35 1.12 5.83 -6.06
CA LEU A 35 0.90 7.26 -6.23
C LEU A 35 -0.04 7.52 -7.42
N ILE A 36 -1.05 8.33 -7.17
CA ILE A 36 -2.01 8.77 -8.19
C ILE A 36 -1.78 10.26 -8.42
N PRO A 37 -1.22 10.67 -9.58
CA PRO A 37 -0.73 12.04 -9.79
C PRO A 37 -1.79 13.14 -9.58
N HIS A 38 -3.03 12.91 -9.98
CA HIS A 38 -4.08 13.92 -9.83
C HIS A 38 -4.51 14.15 -8.37
N GLN A 39 -4.13 13.28 -7.45
CA GLN A 39 -4.43 13.45 -6.01
C GLN A 39 -3.62 14.59 -5.38
N LYS A 40 -2.55 15.07 -6.01
CA LYS A 40 -1.77 16.21 -5.51
C LYS A 40 -2.61 17.46 -5.28
N ASP A 41 -3.66 17.64 -6.09
CA ASP A 41 -4.54 18.81 -6.05
C ASP A 41 -5.72 18.63 -5.08
N ARG A 42 -5.84 17.44 -4.47
CA ARG A 42 -6.85 17.17 -3.45
C ARG A 42 -6.39 17.66 -2.08
N GLN A 43 -7.35 17.93 -1.19
CA GLN A 43 -7.06 18.39 0.17
C GLN A 43 -6.15 17.44 0.93
N CYS A 44 -6.32 16.13 0.79
CA CYS A 44 -5.48 15.11 1.44
C CYS A 44 -4.09 14.99 0.81
N GLY A 45 -3.89 15.44 -0.42
CA GLY A 45 -2.67 15.25 -1.18
C GLY A 45 -2.49 13.81 -1.67
N VAL A 46 -1.29 13.50 -2.17
CA VAL A 46 -0.95 12.19 -2.70
C VAL A 46 -0.77 11.14 -1.60
N ARG A 47 -0.83 9.86 -1.98
CA ARG A 47 -0.41 8.74 -1.14
C ARG A 47 1.11 8.77 -1.00
N ILE A 48 1.61 8.96 0.21
CA ILE A 48 3.06 9.02 0.49
C ILE A 48 3.63 7.69 0.95
N PHE A 49 2.82 6.87 1.63
CA PHE A 49 3.22 5.53 2.09
C PHE A 49 2.12 4.52 1.82
N THR A 50 2.53 3.28 1.61
CA THR A 50 1.67 2.11 1.65
C THR A 50 2.16 1.16 2.72
N LEU A 51 1.25 0.71 3.58
CA LEU A 51 1.47 -0.38 4.52
C LEU A 51 0.56 -1.55 4.12
N TYR A 52 1.18 -2.63 3.66
CA TYR A 52 0.48 -3.82 3.21
C TYR A 52 0.58 -4.93 4.25
N PHE A 53 -0.55 -5.52 4.61
CA PHE A 53 -0.63 -6.60 5.58
C PHE A 53 -0.93 -7.93 4.90
N TYR A 54 -0.17 -8.97 5.23
CA TYR A 54 -0.53 -10.35 4.88
C TYR A 54 -1.40 -10.92 6.00
N LEU A 55 -2.63 -11.31 5.66
CA LEU A 55 -3.62 -11.77 6.65
C LEU A 55 -3.61 -13.27 6.86
N ASN A 56 -2.95 -14.01 5.96
CA ASN A 56 -2.81 -15.46 6.06
C ASN A 56 -1.49 -15.94 5.45
N ASP A 57 -1.16 -17.19 5.70
CA ASP A 57 -0.10 -17.88 4.99
C ASP A 57 -0.60 -18.30 3.61
N VAL A 58 0.27 -18.23 2.60
CA VAL A 58 0.00 -18.72 1.24
C VAL A 58 0.96 -19.86 0.96
N GLU A 59 0.43 -20.99 0.51
CA GLU A 59 1.22 -22.21 0.34
C GLU A 59 2.31 -22.04 -0.71
N GLU A 60 2.01 -21.40 -1.85
CA GLU A 60 2.97 -21.10 -2.90
C GLU A 60 2.55 -19.88 -3.71
N GLY A 61 3.49 -19.00 -4.00
CA GLY A 61 3.26 -17.77 -4.76
C GLY A 61 2.71 -16.62 -3.89
N GLY A 62 2.15 -15.63 -4.54
CA GLY A 62 1.52 -14.48 -3.89
C GLY A 62 2.48 -13.47 -3.28
N GLU A 63 3.76 -13.50 -3.63
CA GLU A 63 4.78 -12.56 -3.15
C GLU A 63 4.47 -11.14 -3.64
N THR A 64 4.95 -10.16 -2.89
CA THR A 64 5.05 -8.78 -3.34
C THR A 64 6.48 -8.52 -3.80
N SER A 65 6.64 -8.14 -5.05
CA SER A 65 7.95 -7.89 -5.65
C SER A 65 8.15 -6.42 -5.97
N PHE A 66 9.34 -5.92 -5.65
CA PHE A 66 9.84 -4.59 -6.03
C PHE A 66 11.01 -4.80 -7.00
N PRO A 67 10.74 -4.93 -8.32
CA PRO A 67 11.76 -5.35 -9.28
C PRO A 67 12.96 -4.41 -9.34
N ASP A 68 12.73 -3.09 -9.26
CA ASP A 68 13.81 -2.10 -9.35
C ASP A 68 14.73 -2.07 -8.13
N LEU A 69 14.29 -2.68 -7.01
CA LEU A 69 15.07 -2.82 -5.79
C LEU A 69 15.58 -4.24 -5.56
N ASP A 70 15.22 -5.17 -6.43
CA ASP A 70 15.51 -6.61 -6.27
C ASP A 70 15.07 -7.15 -4.90
N ILE A 71 13.87 -6.75 -4.47
CA ILE A 71 13.27 -7.17 -3.21
C ILE A 71 11.99 -7.95 -3.50
N THR A 72 11.86 -9.11 -2.88
CA THR A 72 10.65 -9.93 -2.92
C THR A 72 10.26 -10.34 -1.51
N VAL A 73 9.01 -10.07 -1.14
CA VAL A 73 8.47 -10.37 0.19
C VAL A 73 7.44 -11.49 0.09
N LYS A 74 7.68 -12.57 0.83
CA LYS A 74 6.76 -13.72 0.87
C LYS A 74 5.58 -13.47 1.80
N PRO A 75 4.37 -13.91 1.41
CA PRO A 75 3.23 -13.90 2.31
C PRO A 75 3.52 -14.69 3.58
N LYS A 76 3.17 -14.11 4.71
CA LYS A 76 3.18 -14.78 6.01
C LYS A 76 2.19 -14.07 6.92
N ARG A 77 1.28 -14.80 7.52
CA ARG A 77 0.30 -14.24 8.46
C ARG A 77 0.97 -13.34 9.50
N GLY A 78 0.48 -12.11 9.60
CA GLY A 78 1.00 -11.10 10.54
C GLY A 78 2.18 -10.30 10.03
N ARG A 79 2.73 -10.63 8.87
CA ARG A 79 3.78 -9.82 8.22
C ARG A 79 3.17 -8.58 7.58
N ALA A 80 3.88 -7.47 7.67
CA ALA A 80 3.54 -6.24 6.97
C ALA A 80 4.76 -5.71 6.21
N VAL A 81 4.50 -4.99 5.13
CA VAL A 81 5.52 -4.31 4.33
C VAL A 81 5.13 -2.84 4.24
N LEU A 82 6.06 -1.97 4.60
CA LEU A 82 5.91 -0.52 4.48
C LEU A 82 6.85 -0.01 3.41
N TRP A 83 6.33 0.78 2.45
CA TRP A 83 7.17 1.45 1.46
C TRP A 83 6.71 2.86 1.17
N PRO A 84 7.66 3.78 0.87
CA PRO A 84 7.34 5.12 0.44
C PRO A 84 6.93 5.14 -1.03
N SER A 85 6.02 6.02 -1.40
CA SER A 85 5.65 6.29 -2.79
C SER A 85 6.36 7.52 -3.35
N VAL A 86 6.97 8.33 -2.49
CA VAL A 86 7.59 9.61 -2.81
C VAL A 86 8.98 9.71 -2.19
N TYR A 87 9.78 10.65 -2.72
CA TYR A 87 11.07 10.99 -2.11
C TYR A 87 10.87 11.83 -0.84
N ASP A 88 11.78 11.67 0.12
CA ASP A 88 11.75 12.44 1.38
C ASP A 88 11.86 13.95 1.16
N GLN A 89 12.63 14.35 0.14
CA GLN A 89 12.88 15.75 -0.17
C GLN A 89 11.70 16.46 -0.82
N ASP A 90 10.85 15.71 -1.51
CA ASP A 90 9.69 16.26 -2.22
C ASP A 90 8.53 15.26 -2.22
N PRO A 91 7.48 15.50 -1.39
CA PRO A 91 6.34 14.59 -1.31
C PRO A 91 5.46 14.59 -2.56
N ASN A 92 5.70 15.47 -3.53
CA ASN A 92 5.01 15.46 -4.82
C ASN A 92 5.82 14.76 -5.92
N LEU A 93 7.04 14.31 -5.62
CA LEU A 93 7.90 13.60 -6.56
C LEU A 93 7.83 12.11 -6.32
N GLN A 94 7.28 11.37 -7.31
CA GLN A 94 7.16 9.92 -7.28
C GLN A 94 8.54 9.26 -7.23
N ASP A 95 8.70 8.30 -6.33
CA ASP A 95 9.87 7.42 -6.32
C ASP A 95 9.60 6.18 -7.19
N PRO A 96 10.17 6.11 -8.40
CA PRO A 96 9.88 5.01 -9.33
C PRO A 96 10.43 3.66 -8.85
N ARG A 97 11.37 3.64 -7.89
CA ARG A 97 11.96 2.41 -7.37
C ARG A 97 10.96 1.55 -6.59
N THR A 98 9.87 2.14 -6.11
CA THR A 98 8.84 1.43 -5.35
C THR A 98 7.66 0.96 -6.19
N GLU A 99 7.78 0.97 -7.51
CA GLU A 99 6.87 0.21 -8.35
C GLU A 99 6.95 -1.27 -7.96
N HIS A 100 5.80 -1.92 -7.89
CA HIS A 100 5.71 -3.27 -7.35
C HIS A 100 4.67 -4.10 -8.08
N THR A 101 4.79 -5.41 -7.90
CA THR A 101 3.93 -6.42 -8.52
C THR A 101 3.40 -7.35 -7.43
N ALA A 102 2.11 -7.63 -7.45
CA ALA A 102 1.55 -8.76 -6.72
C ALA A 102 1.72 -10.00 -7.59
N MET A 103 2.64 -10.88 -7.21
CA MET A 103 2.96 -12.10 -7.95
C MET A 103 1.78 -13.08 -7.92
N PRO A 104 1.62 -13.93 -8.96
CA PRO A 104 0.52 -14.89 -9.00
C PRO A 104 0.51 -15.81 -7.79
N VAL A 105 -0.69 -16.10 -7.28
CA VAL A 105 -0.89 -17.17 -6.32
C VAL A 105 -0.82 -18.50 -7.08
N ILE A 106 0.12 -19.36 -6.72
CA ILE A 106 0.29 -20.67 -7.38
C ILE A 106 -0.53 -21.73 -6.67
N LYS A 107 -0.53 -21.70 -5.33
CA LYS A 107 -1.28 -22.65 -4.52
C LYS A 107 -1.82 -21.99 -3.26
N GLY A 108 -3.11 -22.13 -3.03
CA GLY A 108 -3.81 -21.54 -1.90
C GLY A 108 -4.58 -20.28 -2.27
N ILE A 109 -4.94 -19.50 -1.26
CA ILE A 109 -5.65 -18.21 -1.38
C ILE A 109 -4.86 -17.17 -0.59
N LYS A 110 -4.69 -16.00 -1.15
CA LYS A 110 -4.02 -14.89 -0.49
C LYS A 110 -5.04 -13.85 -0.01
N TYR A 111 -5.00 -13.55 1.26
CA TYR A 111 -5.73 -12.42 1.85
C TYR A 111 -4.74 -11.34 2.27
N GLY A 112 -5.04 -10.11 1.92
CA GLY A 112 -4.23 -8.95 2.28
C GLY A 112 -5.07 -7.73 2.57
N ALA A 113 -4.43 -6.70 3.10
CA ALA A 113 -5.03 -5.40 3.31
C ALA A 113 -4.04 -4.29 3.02
N ASN A 114 -4.48 -3.29 2.26
CA ASN A 114 -3.73 -2.06 2.03
C ASN A 114 -4.17 -0.98 3.03
N ALA A 115 -3.20 -0.30 3.63
CA ALA A 115 -3.38 0.97 4.28
C ALA A 115 -2.59 2.03 3.49
N TRP A 116 -3.29 2.84 2.70
CA TRP A 116 -2.68 3.97 1.99
C TRP A 116 -2.71 5.22 2.86
N ILE A 117 -1.56 5.86 3.00
CA ILE A 117 -1.35 7.01 3.88
C ILE A 117 -1.08 8.24 3.03
N HIS A 118 -1.91 9.26 3.21
CA HIS A 118 -1.81 10.52 2.49
C HIS A 118 -0.92 11.55 3.21
N LEU A 119 -0.51 12.54 2.45
CA LEU A 119 0.30 13.65 2.96
C LEU A 119 -0.41 14.44 4.08
N ARG A 120 -1.73 14.57 3.98
CA ARG A 120 -2.59 15.31 4.91
C ARG A 120 -3.84 14.49 5.26
N ASP A 121 -4.70 15.07 6.09
CA ASP A 121 -5.94 14.42 6.52
C ASP A 121 -6.80 13.98 5.33
N PHE A 122 -7.09 12.70 5.29
CA PHE A 122 -7.97 12.07 4.29
C PHE A 122 -9.40 11.91 4.84
N LYS A 123 -9.53 11.45 6.08
CA LYS A 123 -10.80 10.97 6.60
C LYS A 123 -11.83 12.07 6.83
N ASN A 124 -11.42 13.20 7.43
CA ASN A 124 -12.36 14.27 7.72
C ASN A 124 -12.89 14.93 6.44
N PRO A 125 -12.04 15.37 5.49
CA PRO A 125 -12.51 15.88 4.21
C PRO A 125 -13.41 14.89 3.46
N HIS A 126 -13.04 13.60 3.45
CA HIS A 126 -13.80 12.57 2.77
C HIS A 126 -15.21 12.39 3.37
N ARG A 127 -15.32 12.35 4.70
CA ARG A 127 -16.61 12.28 5.41
C ARG A 127 -17.52 13.46 5.09
N ASN A 128 -16.93 14.60 4.78
CA ASN A 128 -17.63 15.84 4.43
C ASN A 128 -17.84 15.99 2.90
N GLY A 129 -17.48 14.97 2.10
CA GLY A 129 -17.62 15.00 0.66
C GLY A 129 -16.59 15.88 -0.07
N CYS A 130 -15.49 16.22 0.57
CA CYS A 130 -14.46 17.14 0.06
C CYS A 130 -13.19 16.38 -0.45
N THR A 131 -13.37 15.30 -1.17
CA THR A 131 -12.23 14.52 -1.69
C THR A 131 -11.95 14.76 -3.15
#